data_2ee92737ddf982fb8d1538a751d36d93
#
_entry.id   2ee92737ddf982fb8d1538a751d36d93
#
_cell.length_a   1.000
_cell.length_b   1.000
_cell.length_c   1.000
_cell.angle_alpha   90.00
_cell.angle_beta   90.00
_cell.angle_gamma   90.00
#
_symmetry.space_group_name_H-M   'P 1'
#
loop_
_entity.id
_entity.type
_entity.pdbx_description
1 polymer ?
#
loop_
_entity_poly.entity_id
_entity_poly.type
_entity_poly.pdbx_seq_one_letter_code
_entity_poly.pdbx_strand_id
1 'polypeptide(L)'
;MNRFNTPVIRCLQYGSITLATSALFACGGGGSSPNGTINGTVAVGAPMQNGAITLVCKNGSANTTTDAGGAFSVTFKFDGPCSITAAGGAITLHSFAPGAGTVNITSLTELLLSYLAAQLGTTVTNLLARLPTNATYQNALTNSTTIANAEAAVATIIKNSYGITLSSSAFLTTAFSVGQGQDKDLDLLMAAGAIDATGKPVATLTTTVTTAGTAAGGGSTGGTQGGGATGGTGGTGTTP
;
A
#
# COMPACT_ATOMS: atom_id res chain seq x y z
N MET A 1 -22.26 -57.59 43.63
CA MET A 1 -21.52 -58.85 43.88
C MET A 1 -20.40 -58.96 42.90
N ASN A 2 -19.20 -59.24 43.44
CA ASN A 2 -17.92 -59.57 42.79
C ASN A 2 -17.23 -58.47 42.00
N ARG A 3 -16.26 -57.82 42.56
CA ARG A 3 -14.89 -58.04 43.10
C ARG A 3 -13.96 -58.78 42.11
N PHE A 4 -12.76 -58.19 42.07
CA PHE A 4 -11.41 -58.69 41.77
C PHE A 4 -10.86 -58.19 40.45
N ASN A 5 -9.61 -57.77 40.26
CA ASN A 5 -8.46 -57.53 41.16
C ASN A 5 -7.37 -56.96 40.23
N THR A 6 -6.62 -56.03 40.74
CA THR A 6 -5.34 -55.60 40.14
C THR A 6 -4.31 -56.71 40.18
N PRO A 7 -3.29 -56.70 39.29
CA PRO A 7 -1.97 -56.54 39.85
C PRO A 7 -1.09 -55.51 39.13
N VAL A 8 -0.38 -54.81 39.94
CA VAL A 8 0.80 -54.01 39.71
C VAL A 8 1.94 -54.90 39.24
N ILE A 9 2.57 -54.61 38.14
CA ILE A 9 3.89 -55.10 37.79
C ILE A 9 4.82 -53.91 37.60
N ARG A 10 5.72 -53.80 38.61
CA ARG A 10 6.97 -53.03 38.51
C ARG A 10 7.93 -53.87 37.67
N CYS A 11 8.57 -53.25 36.65
CA CYS A 11 9.80 -53.76 36.10
C CYS A 11 10.79 -52.61 35.85
N LEU A 12 11.86 -52.78 36.52
CA LEU A 12 13.11 -52.05 36.58
C LEU A 12 13.70 -51.60 35.24
N GLN A 13 14.29 -50.41 35.34
CA GLN A 13 15.48 -49.86 34.67
C GLN A 13 16.38 -50.85 33.93
N TYR A 14 16.64 -50.51 32.67
CA TYR A 14 17.97 -50.63 32.07
C TYR A 14 18.19 -49.46 31.16
N GLY A 15 19.27 -48.72 31.47
CA GLY A 15 19.70 -47.60 30.66
C GLY A 15 20.32 -48.08 29.34
N SER A 16 19.95 -47.38 28.29
CA SER A 16 20.67 -47.43 27.02
C SER A 16 20.81 -46.00 26.52
N ILE A 17 22.05 -45.51 26.59
CA ILE A 17 22.48 -44.27 26.02
C ILE A 17 22.48 -44.50 24.48
N THR A 18 21.47 -44.06 23.79
CA THR A 18 21.51 -43.94 22.34
C THR A 18 21.96 -42.54 21.98
N LEU A 19 23.17 -42.44 21.42
CA LEU A 19 23.65 -41.23 20.74
C LEU A 19 22.66 -40.89 19.62
N ALA A 20 21.88 -39.85 19.81
CA ALA A 20 21.08 -39.22 18.74
C ALA A 20 22.04 -38.43 17.86
N THR A 21 22.45 -38.99 16.75
CA THR A 21 23.05 -38.24 15.63
C THR A 21 21.96 -37.32 15.07
N SER A 22 22.01 -36.03 15.44
CA SER A 22 21.22 -34.97 14.84
C SER A 22 21.68 -34.81 13.37
N ALA A 23 20.97 -35.45 12.46
CA ALA A 23 21.04 -35.13 11.06
C ALA A 23 20.48 -33.72 10.87
N LEU A 24 21.38 -32.76 10.72
CA LEU A 24 21.07 -31.43 10.22
C LEU A 24 20.59 -31.59 8.78
N PHE A 25 19.29 -31.74 8.61
CA PHE A 25 18.66 -31.51 7.31
C PHE A 25 18.82 -30.02 7.04
N ALA A 26 19.89 -29.66 6.30
CA ALA A 26 19.96 -28.41 5.60
C ALA A 26 18.83 -28.43 4.56
N CYS A 27 17.67 -27.96 4.99
CA CYS A 27 16.56 -27.68 4.08
C CYS A 27 17.00 -26.47 3.24
N GLY A 28 17.71 -26.74 2.16
CA GLY A 28 17.91 -25.80 1.06
C GLY A 28 16.58 -25.58 0.37
N GLY A 29 15.67 -24.88 1.05
CA GLY A 29 14.40 -24.49 0.50
C GLY A 29 14.61 -23.34 -0.46
N GLY A 30 14.72 -23.60 -1.74
CA GLY A 30 14.31 -22.67 -2.76
C GLY A 30 12.80 -22.42 -2.57
N GLY A 31 12.45 -21.46 -1.70
CA GLY A 31 11.07 -21.14 -1.41
C GLY A 31 10.39 -20.60 -2.65
N SER A 32 9.59 -21.42 -3.30
CA SER A 32 8.64 -20.91 -4.29
C SER A 32 7.63 -20.05 -3.52
N SER A 33 7.46 -18.80 -3.94
CA SER A 33 6.44 -17.90 -3.38
C SER A 33 5.09 -18.61 -3.32
N PRO A 34 4.35 -18.51 -2.21
CA PRO A 34 3.04 -19.12 -2.11
C PRO A 34 2.07 -18.48 -3.10
N ASN A 35 1.03 -19.20 -3.49
CA ASN A 35 -0.06 -18.61 -4.26
C ASN A 35 -0.80 -17.60 -3.38
N GLY A 36 -1.04 -16.40 -3.92
CA GLY A 36 -1.86 -15.36 -3.34
C GLY A 36 -2.95 -14.92 -4.32
N THR A 37 -4.10 -14.57 -3.80
CA THR A 37 -5.19 -13.98 -4.59
C THR A 37 -5.24 -12.48 -4.32
N ILE A 38 -5.25 -11.69 -5.39
CA ILE A 38 -5.58 -10.27 -5.36
C ILE A 38 -6.92 -10.10 -6.05
N ASN A 39 -7.83 -9.41 -5.38
CA ASN A 39 -9.16 -9.08 -5.89
C ASN A 39 -9.50 -7.63 -5.54
N GLY A 40 -10.46 -7.05 -6.23
CA GLY A 40 -10.88 -5.67 -5.95
C GLY A 40 -11.84 -5.14 -7.00
N THR A 41 -12.07 -3.84 -6.95
CA THR A 41 -12.95 -3.13 -7.88
C THR A 41 -12.20 -1.98 -8.54
N VAL A 42 -12.44 -1.79 -9.84
CA VAL A 42 -11.95 -0.65 -10.62
C VAL A 42 -13.11 0.26 -10.94
N ALA A 43 -13.04 1.51 -10.51
CA ALA A 43 -14.09 2.50 -10.73
C ALA A 43 -13.57 3.93 -10.83
N VAL A 44 -14.30 4.75 -11.58
CA VAL A 44 -14.06 6.20 -11.78
C VAL A 44 -15.34 7.02 -11.50
N GLY A 45 -16.22 6.55 -10.61
CA GLY A 45 -17.62 6.99 -10.50
C GLY A 45 -18.56 6.14 -11.34
N ALA A 46 -18.00 5.26 -12.19
CA ALA A 46 -18.64 4.16 -12.87
C ALA A 46 -17.68 2.97 -12.92
N PRO A 47 -18.17 1.73 -12.93
CA PRO A 47 -17.31 0.56 -13.00
C PRO A 47 -16.56 0.50 -14.34
N MET A 48 -15.27 0.21 -14.30
CA MET A 48 -14.48 -0.05 -15.51
C MET A 48 -14.79 -1.47 -15.99
N GLN A 49 -15.64 -1.60 -16.99
CA GLN A 49 -16.02 -2.89 -17.56
C GLN A 49 -14.97 -3.38 -18.55
N ASN A 50 -14.65 -4.67 -18.52
CA ASN A 50 -13.68 -5.32 -19.41
C ASN A 50 -12.31 -4.62 -19.46
N GLY A 51 -11.94 -3.92 -18.40
CA GLY A 51 -10.64 -3.26 -18.27
C GLY A 51 -9.52 -4.29 -18.09
N ALA A 52 -8.43 -4.12 -18.81
CA ALA A 52 -7.24 -4.95 -18.63
C ALA A 52 -6.51 -4.58 -17.34
N ILE A 53 -6.23 -5.57 -16.50
CA ILE A 53 -5.48 -5.42 -15.24
C ILE A 53 -4.12 -6.08 -15.40
N THR A 54 -3.07 -5.33 -15.14
CA THR A 54 -1.69 -5.82 -15.12
C THR A 54 -1.10 -5.63 -13.73
N LEU A 55 -0.55 -6.70 -13.16
CA LEU A 55 0.16 -6.70 -11.89
C LEU A 55 1.63 -7.02 -12.14
N VAL A 56 2.53 -6.23 -11.56
CA VAL A 56 3.97 -6.47 -11.59
C VAL A 56 4.50 -6.45 -10.18
N CYS A 57 5.03 -7.58 -9.73
CA CYS A 57 5.50 -7.81 -8.37
C CYS A 57 7.03 -7.96 -8.36
N LYS A 58 7.60 -8.06 -7.16
CA LYS A 58 9.04 -8.34 -6.97
C LYS A 58 9.47 -9.58 -7.75
N ASN A 59 8.71 -10.67 -7.63
CA ASN A 59 8.92 -11.89 -8.40
C ASN A 59 7.59 -12.30 -9.02
N GLY A 60 7.47 -12.11 -10.32
CA GLY A 60 6.31 -12.51 -11.09
C GLY A 60 5.39 -11.36 -11.49
N SER A 61 4.49 -11.69 -12.37
CA SER A 61 3.45 -10.80 -12.87
C SER A 61 2.17 -11.60 -13.14
N ALA A 62 1.05 -10.91 -13.19
CA ALA A 62 -0.23 -11.51 -13.56
C ALA A 62 -1.05 -10.51 -14.36
N ASN A 63 -1.96 -11.06 -15.19
CA ASN A 63 -2.93 -10.28 -15.92
C ASN A 63 -4.31 -10.88 -15.71
N THR A 64 -5.31 -10.02 -15.66
CA THR A 64 -6.73 -10.39 -15.62
C THR A 64 -7.55 -9.27 -16.26
N THR A 65 -8.86 -9.40 -16.25
CA THR A 65 -9.79 -8.36 -16.71
C THR A 65 -10.86 -8.13 -15.66
N THR A 66 -11.45 -6.94 -15.67
CA THR A 66 -12.62 -6.65 -14.86
C THR A 66 -13.88 -7.23 -15.50
N ASP A 67 -14.86 -7.58 -14.67
CA ASP A 67 -16.21 -7.94 -15.08
C ASP A 67 -17.08 -6.70 -15.38
N ALA A 68 -18.38 -6.91 -15.63
CA ALA A 68 -19.35 -5.85 -15.90
C ALA A 68 -19.55 -4.88 -14.70
N GLY A 69 -19.27 -5.34 -13.48
CA GLY A 69 -19.31 -4.53 -12.25
C GLY A 69 -17.98 -3.87 -11.90
N GLY A 70 -16.94 -4.00 -12.76
CA GLY A 70 -15.60 -3.50 -12.48
C GLY A 70 -14.80 -4.37 -11.51
N ALA A 71 -15.32 -5.51 -11.07
CA ALA A 71 -14.62 -6.40 -10.17
C ALA A 71 -13.58 -7.25 -10.90
N PHE A 72 -12.46 -7.53 -10.26
CA PHE A 72 -11.42 -8.42 -10.75
C PHE A 72 -10.93 -9.37 -9.68
N SER A 73 -10.38 -10.50 -10.10
CA SER A 73 -9.69 -11.45 -9.23
C SER A 73 -8.64 -12.20 -10.01
N VAL A 74 -7.47 -12.41 -9.40
CA VAL A 74 -6.39 -13.20 -9.97
C VAL A 74 -5.62 -13.92 -8.88
N THR A 75 -5.34 -15.20 -9.11
CA THR A 75 -4.52 -16.03 -8.21
C THR A 75 -3.23 -16.43 -8.94
N PHE A 76 -2.09 -16.13 -8.33
CA PHE A 76 -0.78 -16.39 -8.91
C PHE A 76 0.27 -16.54 -7.80
N LYS A 77 1.50 -16.90 -8.18
CA LYS A 77 2.63 -16.89 -7.23
C LYS A 77 2.91 -15.44 -6.84
N PHE A 78 2.49 -15.09 -5.62
CA PHE A 78 2.52 -13.73 -5.11
C PHE A 78 3.79 -13.49 -4.29
N ASP A 79 4.56 -12.47 -4.67
CA ASP A 79 5.67 -11.93 -3.89
C ASP A 79 5.59 -10.40 -3.98
N GLY A 80 4.83 -9.84 -3.05
CA GLY A 80 4.54 -8.40 -3.01
C GLY A 80 5.65 -7.53 -2.44
N PRO A 81 5.46 -6.24 -2.47
CA PRO A 81 4.29 -5.56 -3.05
C PRO A 81 4.27 -5.60 -4.58
N CYS A 82 3.08 -5.39 -5.15
CA CYS A 82 2.90 -5.33 -6.59
C CYS A 82 2.40 -3.95 -7.03
N SER A 83 2.91 -3.42 -8.13
CA SER A 83 2.25 -2.34 -8.86
C SER A 83 1.08 -2.89 -9.66
N ILE A 84 0.00 -2.11 -9.75
CA ILE A 84 -1.20 -2.50 -10.49
C ILE A 84 -1.58 -1.36 -11.44
N THR A 85 -1.85 -1.75 -12.70
CA THR A 85 -2.39 -0.83 -13.71
C THR A 85 -3.70 -1.41 -14.22
N ALA A 86 -4.74 -0.58 -14.25
CA ALA A 86 -6.02 -0.87 -14.89
C ALA A 86 -6.17 0.02 -16.12
N ALA A 87 -6.44 -0.57 -17.28
CA ALA A 87 -6.63 0.16 -18.54
C ALA A 87 -7.92 -0.27 -19.22
N GLY A 88 -8.77 0.70 -19.58
CA GLY A 88 -10.02 0.48 -20.28
C GLY A 88 -10.45 1.70 -21.10
N GLY A 89 -10.56 1.56 -22.42
CA GLY A 89 -10.80 2.69 -23.32
C GLY A 89 -9.71 3.76 -23.20
N ALA A 90 -10.10 4.98 -22.90
CA ALA A 90 -9.18 6.10 -22.69
C ALA A 90 -8.72 6.23 -21.21
N ILE A 91 -9.20 5.36 -20.32
CA ILE A 91 -8.96 5.44 -18.88
C ILE A 91 -7.78 4.55 -18.52
N THR A 92 -6.83 5.09 -17.77
CA THR A 92 -5.75 4.32 -17.14
C THR A 92 -5.64 4.77 -15.68
N LEU A 93 -5.77 3.83 -14.77
CA LEU A 93 -5.63 4.05 -13.32
C LEU A 93 -4.57 3.13 -12.75
N HIS A 94 -3.99 3.58 -11.64
CA HIS A 94 -2.93 2.87 -10.94
C HIS A 94 -3.30 2.62 -9.47
N SER A 95 -2.75 1.55 -8.95
CA SER A 95 -2.81 1.18 -7.54
C SER A 95 -1.59 0.33 -7.19
N PHE A 96 -1.55 -0.18 -5.97
CA PHE A 96 -0.56 -1.16 -5.55
C PHE A 96 -1.17 -2.16 -4.56
N ALA A 97 -0.66 -3.38 -4.57
CA ALA A 97 -1.04 -4.40 -3.59
C ALA A 97 0.08 -4.55 -2.55
N PRO A 98 -0.13 -4.14 -1.30
CA PRO A 98 0.85 -4.37 -0.23
C PRO A 98 0.98 -5.86 0.11
N GLY A 99 -0.08 -6.63 -0.06
CA GLY A 99 -0.22 -8.05 0.22
C GLY A 99 -1.31 -8.67 -0.63
N ALA A 100 -1.53 -9.98 -0.50
CA ALA A 100 -2.69 -10.66 -1.04
C ALA A 100 -3.98 -10.16 -0.34
N GLY A 101 -5.10 -10.14 -1.04
CA GLY A 101 -6.39 -9.69 -0.54
C GLY A 101 -7.06 -8.66 -1.43
N THR A 102 -7.95 -7.86 -0.84
CA THR A 102 -8.70 -6.83 -1.56
C THR A 102 -7.84 -5.60 -1.80
N VAL A 103 -7.81 -5.12 -3.05
CA VAL A 103 -7.13 -3.89 -3.46
C VAL A 103 -7.97 -3.18 -4.52
N ASN A 104 -8.37 -1.96 -4.25
CA ASN A 104 -9.14 -1.16 -5.19
C ASN A 104 -8.24 -0.37 -6.13
N ILE A 105 -8.77 -0.02 -7.31
CA ILE A 105 -8.09 0.80 -8.32
C ILE A 105 -9.04 1.93 -8.71
N THR A 106 -8.82 3.11 -8.17
CA THR A 106 -9.73 4.25 -8.29
C THR A 106 -8.96 5.57 -8.32
N SER A 107 -9.65 6.67 -8.54
CA SER A 107 -9.07 8.01 -8.40
C SER A 107 -8.48 8.26 -7.01
N LEU A 108 -9.02 7.64 -5.95
CA LEU A 108 -8.50 7.75 -4.60
C LEU A 108 -7.14 7.04 -4.47
N THR A 109 -6.95 5.90 -5.15
CA THR A 109 -5.64 5.22 -5.15
C THR A 109 -4.60 5.95 -5.99
N GLU A 110 -4.98 6.70 -7.02
CA GLU A 110 -4.09 7.64 -7.72
C GLU A 110 -3.58 8.76 -6.79
N LEU A 111 -4.48 9.32 -5.96
CA LEU A 111 -4.09 10.32 -4.96
C LEU A 111 -3.18 9.73 -3.89
N LEU A 112 -3.49 8.53 -3.41
CA LEU A 112 -2.65 7.80 -2.45
C LEU A 112 -1.24 7.57 -3.00
N LEU A 113 -1.13 7.10 -4.24
CA LEU A 113 0.16 6.94 -4.91
C LEU A 113 0.90 8.26 -5.07
N SER A 114 0.20 9.35 -5.39
CA SER A 114 0.78 10.69 -5.49
C SER A 114 1.35 11.17 -4.15
N TYR A 115 0.63 10.93 -3.06
CA TYR A 115 1.08 11.25 -1.71
C TYR A 115 2.32 10.43 -1.32
N LEU A 116 2.26 9.10 -1.48
CA LEU A 116 3.35 8.18 -1.10
C LEU A 116 4.60 8.41 -1.95
N ALA A 117 4.44 8.65 -3.27
CA ALA A 117 5.56 8.98 -4.13
C ALA A 117 6.25 10.26 -3.68
N ALA A 118 5.49 11.31 -3.37
CA ALA A 118 6.02 12.57 -2.87
C ALA A 118 6.69 12.40 -1.50
N GLN A 119 6.11 11.63 -0.60
CA GLN A 119 6.70 11.29 0.70
C GLN A 119 8.06 10.58 0.56
N LEU A 120 8.21 9.77 -0.49
CA LEU A 120 9.44 9.06 -0.82
C LEU A 120 10.41 9.87 -1.71
N GLY A 121 10.10 11.13 -1.99
CA GLY A 121 10.94 12.01 -2.83
C GLY A 121 11.03 11.56 -4.29
N THR A 122 9.96 10.94 -4.82
CA THR A 122 9.92 10.38 -6.17
C THR A 122 8.60 10.74 -6.90
N THR A 123 8.46 10.28 -8.14
CA THR A 123 7.21 10.41 -8.91
C THR A 123 6.45 9.09 -8.90
N VAL A 124 5.12 9.12 -9.13
CA VAL A 124 4.28 7.91 -9.24
C VAL A 124 4.84 6.96 -10.29
N THR A 125 5.19 7.47 -11.46
CA THR A 125 5.78 6.66 -12.55
C THR A 125 7.05 5.94 -12.10
N ASN A 126 7.97 6.65 -11.46
CA ASN A 126 9.22 6.07 -10.98
C ASN A 126 9.00 5.09 -9.80
N LEU A 127 8.08 5.42 -8.89
CA LEU A 127 7.67 4.55 -7.79
C LEU A 127 7.18 3.20 -8.31
N LEU A 128 6.19 3.21 -9.22
CA LEU A 128 5.59 2.00 -9.78
C LEU A 128 6.58 1.19 -10.63
N ALA A 129 7.38 1.85 -11.48
CA ALA A 129 8.35 1.18 -12.32
C ALA A 129 9.47 0.51 -11.52
N ARG A 130 9.87 1.08 -10.39
CA ARG A 130 10.95 0.56 -9.55
C ARG A 130 10.48 -0.25 -8.35
N LEU A 131 9.19 -0.32 -8.08
CA LEU A 131 8.63 -1.08 -6.96
C LEU A 131 9.13 -2.54 -6.93
N PRO A 132 9.21 -3.27 -8.05
CA PRO A 132 9.67 -4.65 -8.03
C PRO A 132 11.12 -4.84 -7.57
N THR A 133 11.97 -3.81 -7.70
CA THR A 133 13.42 -3.92 -7.47
C THR A 133 13.97 -3.01 -6.38
N ASN A 134 13.18 -2.08 -5.87
CA ASN A 134 13.62 -1.10 -4.88
C ASN A 134 13.09 -1.44 -3.48
N ALA A 135 13.98 -1.88 -2.59
CA ALA A 135 13.64 -2.29 -1.23
C ALA A 135 13.02 -1.16 -0.39
N THR A 136 13.45 0.10 -0.59
CA THR A 136 12.87 1.25 0.13
C THR A 136 11.40 1.44 -0.24
N TYR A 137 11.07 1.34 -1.53
CA TYR A 137 9.68 1.44 -1.99
C TYR A 137 8.85 0.24 -1.54
N GLN A 138 9.42 -0.97 -1.59
CA GLN A 138 8.77 -2.17 -1.08
C GLN A 138 8.43 -2.04 0.40
N ASN A 139 9.37 -1.62 1.22
CA ASN A 139 9.17 -1.44 2.67
C ASN A 139 8.10 -0.38 2.96
N ALA A 140 8.09 0.74 2.23
CA ALA A 140 7.09 1.79 2.42
C ALA A 140 5.68 1.32 2.03
N LEU A 141 5.55 0.62 0.89
CA LEU A 141 4.26 0.17 0.36
C LEU A 141 3.75 -1.16 0.99
N THR A 142 4.50 -1.77 1.89
CA THR A 142 4.05 -2.88 2.74
C THR A 142 3.83 -2.47 4.20
N ASN A 143 4.24 -1.27 4.59
CA ASN A 143 4.05 -0.77 5.94
C ASN A 143 2.62 -0.26 6.13
N SER A 144 1.82 -1.00 6.88
CA SER A 144 0.40 -0.68 7.11
C SER A 144 0.20 0.69 7.78
N THR A 145 1.08 1.11 8.68
CA THR A 145 1.02 2.42 9.34
C THR A 145 1.31 3.54 8.34
N THR A 146 2.29 3.40 7.47
CA THR A 146 2.61 4.37 6.42
C THR A 146 1.42 4.54 5.48
N ILE A 147 0.81 3.42 5.04
CA ILE A 147 -0.36 3.44 4.16
C ILE A 147 -1.55 4.11 4.85
N ALA A 148 -1.90 3.70 6.07
CA ALA A 148 -3.04 4.26 6.80
C ALA A 148 -2.88 5.77 7.06
N ASN A 149 -1.69 6.23 7.40
CA ASN A 149 -1.41 7.66 7.58
C ASN A 149 -1.57 8.44 6.25
N ALA A 150 -1.11 7.88 5.14
CA ALA A 150 -1.27 8.49 3.82
C ALA A 150 -2.74 8.54 3.38
N GLU A 151 -3.50 7.45 3.59
CA GLU A 151 -4.95 7.41 3.33
C GLU A 151 -5.70 8.46 4.15
N ALA A 152 -5.41 8.57 5.45
CA ALA A 152 -6.01 9.57 6.35
C ALA A 152 -5.67 11.01 5.92
N ALA A 153 -4.44 11.26 5.47
CA ALA A 153 -4.01 12.54 4.95
C ALA A 153 -4.78 12.91 3.66
N VAL A 154 -4.88 11.99 2.71
CA VAL A 154 -5.66 12.18 1.47
C VAL A 154 -7.13 12.46 1.79
N ALA A 155 -7.75 11.68 2.69
CA ALA A 155 -9.13 11.89 3.11
C ALA A 155 -9.34 13.26 3.76
N THR A 156 -8.38 13.72 4.58
CA THR A 156 -8.41 15.04 5.21
C THR A 156 -8.30 16.17 4.18
N ILE A 157 -7.42 16.03 3.20
CA ILE A 157 -7.28 17.00 2.11
C ILE A 157 -8.57 17.11 1.29
N ILE A 158 -9.18 15.97 0.93
CA ILE A 158 -10.47 15.95 0.22
C ILE A 158 -11.54 16.66 1.03
N LYS A 159 -11.65 16.36 2.32
CA LYS A 159 -12.62 17.00 3.21
C LYS A 159 -12.42 18.51 3.28
N ASN A 160 -11.17 18.96 3.42
CA ASN A 160 -10.86 20.39 3.54
C ASN A 160 -11.05 21.15 2.21
N SER A 161 -10.78 20.53 1.08
CA SER A 161 -10.83 21.16 -0.23
C SER A 161 -12.25 21.15 -0.84
N TYR A 162 -13.02 20.09 -0.60
CA TYR A 162 -14.32 19.86 -1.25
C TYR A 162 -15.48 19.63 -0.28
N GLY A 163 -15.24 19.58 1.03
CA GLY A 163 -16.27 19.31 2.04
C GLY A 163 -16.76 17.85 2.06
N ILE A 164 -16.14 16.97 1.30
CA ILE A 164 -16.54 15.56 1.16
C ILE A 164 -15.86 14.72 2.23
N THR A 165 -16.65 14.00 3.03
CA THR A 165 -16.17 12.99 3.97
C THR A 165 -16.29 11.63 3.32
N LEU A 166 -15.17 10.93 3.12
CA LEU A 166 -15.16 9.59 2.52
C LEU A 166 -15.85 8.57 3.42
N SER A 167 -16.51 7.59 2.83
CA SER A 167 -17.21 6.49 3.51
C SER A 167 -16.27 5.56 4.27
N SER A 168 -15.01 5.47 3.83
CA SER A 168 -13.93 4.73 4.50
C SER A 168 -12.61 5.50 4.39
N SER A 169 -11.84 5.53 5.48
CA SER A 169 -10.46 6.01 5.44
C SER A 169 -9.49 4.97 4.86
N ALA A 170 -9.83 3.68 4.89
CA ALA A 170 -9.03 2.60 4.32
C ALA A 170 -9.49 2.27 2.89
N PHE A 171 -9.52 3.26 2.01
CA PHE A 171 -10.11 3.14 0.67
C PHE A 171 -9.29 2.26 -0.28
N LEU A 172 -8.02 1.98 0.01
CA LEU A 172 -7.21 1.04 -0.77
C LEU A 172 -7.76 -0.40 -0.67
N THR A 173 -8.20 -0.80 0.53
CA THR A 173 -8.51 -2.21 0.84
C THR A 173 -9.96 -2.46 1.25
N THR A 174 -10.76 -1.44 1.49
CA THR A 174 -12.17 -1.61 1.81
C THR A 174 -12.96 -1.98 0.57
N ALA A 175 -13.55 -3.18 0.56
CA ALA A 175 -14.40 -3.63 -0.52
C ALA A 175 -15.62 -2.71 -0.69
N PHE A 176 -15.98 -2.42 -1.91
CA PHE A 176 -17.18 -1.66 -2.25
C PHE A 176 -17.88 -2.25 -3.49
N SER A 177 -19.08 -1.81 -3.74
CA SER A 177 -19.87 -2.18 -4.93
C SER A 177 -20.54 -0.95 -5.52
N VAL A 178 -20.97 -1.06 -6.76
CA VAL A 178 -21.62 0.02 -7.52
C VAL A 178 -22.75 0.65 -6.72
N GLY A 179 -22.77 1.98 -6.63
CA GLY A 179 -23.74 2.78 -5.91
C GLY A 179 -23.61 2.78 -4.39
N GLN A 180 -22.57 2.14 -3.84
CA GLN A 180 -22.37 2.04 -2.40
C GLN A 180 -20.92 2.33 -1.98
N GLY A 181 -20.76 2.85 -0.77
CA GLY A 181 -19.45 3.08 -0.17
C GLY A 181 -18.57 3.98 -1.05
N GLN A 182 -17.40 3.51 -1.40
CA GLN A 182 -16.41 4.27 -2.16
C GLN A 182 -16.89 4.67 -3.58
N ASP A 183 -17.76 3.90 -4.22
CA ASP A 183 -18.33 4.28 -5.53
C ASP A 183 -19.12 5.59 -5.40
N LYS A 184 -19.91 5.72 -4.35
CA LYS A 184 -20.64 6.94 -4.05
C LYS A 184 -19.72 8.12 -3.71
N ASP A 185 -18.58 7.85 -3.06
CA ASP A 185 -17.56 8.88 -2.80
C ASP A 185 -16.97 9.39 -4.11
N LEU A 186 -16.70 8.51 -5.08
CA LEU A 186 -16.21 8.89 -6.42
C LEU A 186 -17.23 9.74 -7.18
N ASP A 187 -18.52 9.41 -7.11
CA ASP A 187 -19.59 10.22 -7.70
C ASP A 187 -19.61 11.63 -7.12
N LEU A 188 -19.49 11.75 -5.80
CA LEU A 188 -19.42 13.05 -5.11
C LEU A 188 -18.18 13.84 -5.51
N LEU A 189 -17.03 13.20 -5.64
CA LEU A 189 -15.78 13.83 -6.08
C LEU A 189 -15.87 14.30 -7.52
N MET A 190 -16.52 13.54 -8.41
CA MET A 190 -16.77 13.92 -9.80
C MET A 190 -17.72 15.12 -9.86
N ALA A 191 -18.83 15.08 -9.13
CA ALA A 191 -19.80 16.17 -9.06
C ALA A 191 -19.18 17.47 -8.49
N ALA A 192 -18.22 17.38 -7.59
CA ALA A 192 -17.48 18.50 -7.03
C ALA A 192 -16.32 18.98 -7.93
N GLY A 193 -16.06 18.33 -9.07
CA GLY A 193 -14.94 18.65 -9.96
C GLY A 193 -13.56 18.32 -9.38
N ALA A 194 -13.48 17.42 -8.40
CA ALA A 194 -12.22 16.94 -7.81
C ALA A 194 -11.53 15.89 -8.71
N ILE A 195 -12.32 15.15 -9.47
CA ILE A 195 -11.87 14.19 -10.48
C ILE A 195 -12.58 14.49 -11.80
N ASP A 196 -11.91 14.24 -12.91
CA ASP A 196 -12.46 14.41 -14.25
C ASP A 196 -13.25 13.17 -14.71
N ALA A 197 -13.87 13.28 -15.90
CA ALA A 197 -14.68 12.19 -16.50
C ALA A 197 -13.84 10.92 -16.83
N THR A 198 -12.52 11.01 -16.84
CA THR A 198 -11.60 9.86 -16.99
C THR A 198 -11.15 9.28 -15.66
N GLY A 199 -11.70 9.80 -14.55
CA GLY A 199 -11.35 9.39 -13.19
C GLY A 199 -9.98 9.89 -12.71
N LYS A 200 -9.39 10.86 -13.41
CA LYS A 200 -8.12 11.43 -12.95
C LYS A 200 -8.37 12.59 -12.00
N PRO A 201 -7.66 12.62 -10.87
CA PRO A 201 -7.70 13.78 -9.99
C PRO A 201 -7.25 15.04 -10.73
N VAL A 202 -7.93 16.16 -10.48
CA VAL A 202 -7.55 17.46 -11.08
C VAL A 202 -6.19 17.91 -10.57
N ALA A 203 -5.50 18.70 -11.38
CA ALA A 203 -4.11 19.11 -11.11
C ALA A 203 -3.96 19.84 -9.76
N THR A 204 -4.94 20.67 -9.38
CA THR A 204 -4.94 21.39 -8.09
C THR A 204 -4.97 20.44 -6.90
N LEU A 205 -5.82 19.41 -6.94
CA LEU A 205 -5.91 18.40 -5.88
C LEU A 205 -4.62 17.57 -5.82
N THR A 206 -4.13 17.12 -6.97
CA THR A 206 -2.87 16.37 -7.07
C THR A 206 -1.70 17.18 -6.49
N THR A 207 -1.60 18.48 -6.79
CA THR A 207 -0.57 19.36 -6.25
C THR A 207 -0.68 19.48 -4.73
N THR A 208 -1.89 19.66 -4.19
CA THR A 208 -2.11 19.73 -2.73
C THR A 208 -1.67 18.43 -2.04
N VAL A 209 -2.06 17.29 -2.60
CA VAL A 209 -1.70 15.96 -2.08
C VAL A 209 -0.19 15.72 -2.13
N THR A 210 0.47 16.09 -3.25
CA THR A 210 1.93 15.95 -3.41
C THR A 210 2.69 16.83 -2.43
N THR A 211 2.24 18.08 -2.25
CA THR A 211 2.86 19.00 -1.28
C THR A 211 2.77 18.44 0.15
N ALA A 212 1.63 17.88 0.52
CA ALA A 212 1.43 17.25 1.83
C ALA A 212 2.30 15.99 1.99
N GLY A 213 2.41 15.18 0.94
CA GLY A 213 3.29 14.01 0.94
C GLY A 213 4.77 14.39 1.11
N THR A 214 5.22 15.42 0.40
CA THR A 214 6.60 15.95 0.54
C THR A 214 6.87 16.42 1.97
N ALA A 215 5.93 17.16 2.57
CA ALA A 215 6.05 17.61 3.96
C ALA A 215 6.13 16.44 4.95
N ALA A 216 5.35 15.37 4.73
CA ALA A 216 5.37 14.17 5.56
C ALA A 216 6.66 13.34 5.41
N GLY A 217 7.34 13.41 4.25
CA GLY A 217 8.63 12.77 4.01
C GLY A 217 9.82 13.46 4.69
N GLY A 218 9.57 14.55 5.40
CA GLY A 218 10.62 15.30 6.10
C GLY A 218 11.42 16.24 5.20
N GLY A 219 10.86 16.61 4.03
CA GLY A 219 11.36 17.67 3.15
C GLY A 219 12.87 17.67 2.99
N SER A 220 13.47 16.61 2.45
CA SER A 220 14.89 16.64 2.08
C SER A 220 15.10 17.40 0.78
N THR A 221 14.62 18.63 0.74
CA THR A 221 15.21 19.61 -0.16
C THR A 221 16.50 20.03 0.50
N GLY A 222 17.66 19.71 -0.11
CA GLY A 222 18.94 20.25 0.24
C GLY A 222 18.91 21.79 0.16
N GLY A 223 18.32 22.39 1.17
CA GLY A 223 18.49 23.79 1.48
C GLY A 223 19.84 23.92 2.15
N THR A 224 20.82 24.43 1.45
CA THR A 224 22.04 25.01 2.01
C THR A 224 21.60 25.87 3.20
N GLN A 225 21.89 25.41 4.42
CA GLN A 225 21.81 26.25 5.59
C GLN A 225 22.84 27.35 5.38
N GLY A 226 22.37 28.55 4.96
CA GLY A 226 23.12 29.76 5.04
C GLY A 226 23.45 29.99 6.51
N GLY A 227 24.75 29.97 6.84
CA GLY A 227 25.25 30.16 8.18
C GLY A 227 24.71 31.46 8.76
N GLY A 228 24.07 31.35 9.92
CA GLY A 228 23.66 32.47 10.72
C GLY A 228 24.89 33.29 11.12
N ALA A 229 24.93 34.52 10.63
CA ALA A 229 25.91 35.50 11.09
C ALA A 229 25.63 35.76 12.56
N THR A 230 26.50 35.30 13.42
CA THR A 230 26.57 35.70 14.83
C THR A 230 26.99 37.18 14.87
N GLY A 231 26.04 38.03 15.25
CA GLY A 231 26.36 39.46 15.51
C GLY A 231 27.36 39.60 16.63
N GLY A 232 28.51 40.14 16.29
CA GLY A 232 29.51 40.56 17.26
C GLY A 232 29.00 41.72 18.09
N THR A 233 29.00 41.57 19.39
CA THR A 233 28.78 42.60 20.38
C THR A 233 29.93 43.60 20.35
N GLY A 234 29.62 44.84 20.01
CA GLY A 234 30.56 45.97 20.10
C GLY A 234 30.93 46.24 21.56
N GLY A 235 32.21 46.25 21.82
CA GLY A 235 32.78 46.71 23.07
C GLY A 235 32.71 48.23 23.22
N THR A 236 32.18 48.64 24.34
CA THR A 236 32.27 50.02 24.83
C THR A 236 33.67 50.36 25.26
N GLY A 237 34.27 51.34 24.64
CA GLY A 237 35.48 51.99 25.15
C GLY A 237 35.14 53.33 25.73
N THR A 238 35.39 53.49 27.01
CA THR A 238 35.39 54.73 27.78
C THR A 238 36.76 55.38 27.76
N THR A 239 36.84 56.62 27.40
CA THR A 239 37.51 57.78 27.98
C THR A 239 38.96 57.85 28.37
N PRO A 240 39.58 59.01 28.66
CA PRO A 240 39.05 60.14 29.48
C PRO A 240 38.79 61.40 28.75
#